data_cddd531746493ca98699eb73c8914eeb
#
_entry.id   cddd531746493ca98699eb73c8914eeb
#
_cell.length_a   1.000
_cell.length_b   1.000
_cell.length_c   1.000
_cell.angle_alpha   90.00
_cell.angle_beta   90.00
_cell.angle_gamma   90.00
#
_symmetry.space_group_name_H-M   'P 1'
#
loop_
_entity.id
_entity.type
_entity.pdbx_description
1 polymer ?
#
loop_
_entity_poly.entity_id
_entity_poly.type
_entity_poly.pdbx_seq_one_letter_code
_entity_poly.pdbx_strand_id
1 'polypeptide(L)'
;MRKFLVILLVLSPLFLLAHTDHYKNYSNIEMEIFKDDEKIGESIFTFKKEENKFIVKNTTNFEVKLLGVTVFSINIRGTEEYIGDQLISFNSETFQNNKRKYVNLIFDEKKEKFIIDGSSYKGEADKENIIGHWWNHRILQTETQISPLSGSVKRQNIEFLGKEKIKLYNKEYDVEHFRLFSTDPNLPDNKKLNFEIWYDKKKALIIKVAYKRMGLWEYRLKKIQ
;
A
#
# COMPACT_ATOMS: atom_id res chain seq x y z
N MET A 1 -51.63 33.66 -16.48
CA MET A 1 -50.61 33.77 -15.39
C MET A 1 -49.81 32.50 -15.38
N ARG A 2 -48.58 32.47 -15.92
CA ARG A 2 -47.68 31.32 -15.93
C ARG A 2 -46.83 31.35 -14.65
N LYS A 3 -46.98 30.37 -13.78
CA LYS A 3 -46.17 30.22 -12.58
C LYS A 3 -44.82 29.60 -12.99
N PHE A 4 -43.74 30.36 -12.89
CA PHE A 4 -42.37 29.84 -13.01
C PHE A 4 -42.00 29.15 -11.72
N LEU A 5 -41.76 27.82 -11.78
CA LEU A 5 -41.22 27.05 -10.69
C LEU A 5 -39.68 27.17 -10.74
N VAL A 6 -39.10 27.96 -9.84
CA VAL A 6 -37.65 28.05 -9.68
C VAL A 6 -37.22 26.87 -8.85
N ILE A 7 -36.58 25.83 -9.47
CA ILE A 7 -35.92 24.71 -8.78
C ILE A 7 -34.58 25.23 -8.30
N LEU A 8 -34.46 25.50 -7.01
CA LEU A 8 -33.21 25.82 -6.34
C LEU A 8 -32.40 24.53 -6.20
N LEU A 9 -31.42 24.28 -7.09
CA LEU A 9 -30.49 23.19 -6.98
C LEU A 9 -29.52 23.54 -5.84
N VAL A 10 -29.76 22.96 -4.65
CA VAL A 10 -28.84 23.03 -3.53
C VAL A 10 -27.66 22.11 -3.86
N LEU A 11 -26.59 22.67 -4.42
CA LEU A 11 -25.29 22.03 -4.53
C LEU A 11 -24.71 21.89 -3.10
N SER A 12 -25.00 20.78 -2.45
CA SER A 12 -24.29 20.40 -1.24
C SER A 12 -22.81 20.23 -1.61
N PRO A 13 -21.86 20.95 -1.00
CA PRO A 13 -20.46 20.67 -1.21
C PRO A 13 -20.20 19.26 -0.66
N LEU A 14 -19.94 18.30 -1.55
CA LEU A 14 -19.33 17.03 -1.19
C LEU A 14 -17.96 17.39 -0.65
N PHE A 15 -17.83 17.43 0.67
CA PHE A 15 -16.52 17.41 1.31
C PHE A 15 -15.87 16.07 0.93
N LEU A 16 -15.06 16.08 -0.10
CA LEU A 16 -14.10 15.02 -0.37
C LEU A 16 -13.12 15.05 0.82
N LEU A 17 -13.41 14.27 1.82
CA LEU A 17 -12.46 14.04 2.91
C LEU A 17 -11.16 13.56 2.27
N ALA A 18 -10.07 14.24 2.57
CA ALA A 18 -8.76 13.85 2.09
C ALA A 18 -8.52 12.39 2.47
N HIS A 19 -8.02 11.60 1.51
CA HIS A 19 -7.81 10.16 1.66
C HIS A 19 -6.96 9.80 2.90
N THR A 20 -5.96 10.64 3.22
CA THR A 20 -5.12 10.46 4.39
C THR A 20 -5.83 10.77 5.71
N ASP A 21 -6.98 11.48 5.68
CA ASP A 21 -7.62 11.99 6.90
C ASP A 21 -8.08 10.89 7.85
N HIS A 22 -8.58 9.76 7.35
CA HIS A 22 -9.02 8.68 8.23
C HIS A 22 -7.84 7.95 8.92
N TYR A 23 -6.64 7.94 8.31
CA TYR A 23 -5.44 7.38 8.94
C TYR A 23 -4.82 8.29 10.01
N LYS A 24 -5.18 9.57 10.03
CA LYS A 24 -4.70 10.52 11.05
C LYS A 24 -5.18 10.17 12.47
N ASN A 25 -6.20 9.32 12.59
CA ASN A 25 -6.72 8.82 13.85
C ASN A 25 -5.97 7.58 14.36
N TYR A 26 -5.08 7.02 13.57
CA TYR A 26 -4.26 5.87 13.95
C TYR A 26 -2.84 6.31 14.30
N SER A 27 -2.25 5.69 15.30
CA SER A 27 -0.82 5.82 15.59
C SER A 27 0.00 4.78 14.84
N ASN A 28 -0.56 3.57 14.67
CA ASN A 28 0.08 2.53 13.88
C ASN A 28 -0.91 1.47 13.33
N ILE A 29 -0.44 0.80 12.27
CA ILE A 29 -1.01 -0.45 11.73
C ILE A 29 0.12 -1.47 11.75
N GLU A 30 -0.12 -2.61 12.40
CA GLU A 30 0.82 -3.74 12.50
C GLU A 30 0.24 -4.95 11.75
N MET A 31 1.02 -5.51 10.85
CA MET A 31 0.72 -6.75 10.13
C MET A 31 1.76 -7.81 10.44
N GLU A 32 1.32 -9.00 10.79
CA GLU A 32 2.20 -10.17 10.88
C GLU A 32 2.37 -10.81 9.50
N ILE A 33 3.59 -11.30 9.22
CA ILE A 33 3.93 -11.92 7.94
C ILE A 33 4.09 -13.42 8.16
N PHE A 34 3.40 -14.20 7.33
CA PHE A 34 3.40 -15.66 7.37
C PHE A 34 3.90 -16.22 6.04
N LYS A 35 4.55 -17.36 6.11
CA LYS A 35 4.87 -18.23 4.98
C LYS A 35 4.43 -19.65 5.32
N ASP A 36 3.50 -20.21 4.51
CA ASP A 36 2.92 -21.53 4.75
C ASP A 36 2.42 -21.71 6.20
N ASP A 37 1.67 -20.70 6.72
CA ASP A 37 1.14 -20.56 8.09
C ASP A 37 2.19 -20.39 9.21
N GLU A 38 3.48 -20.45 8.94
CA GLU A 38 4.51 -20.09 9.89
C GLU A 38 4.72 -18.57 9.94
N LYS A 39 4.67 -17.96 11.14
CA LYS A 39 5.02 -16.55 11.30
C LYS A 39 6.52 -16.36 11.09
N ILE A 40 6.86 -15.51 10.12
CA ILE A 40 8.26 -15.24 9.74
C ILE A 40 8.69 -13.80 10.01
N GLY A 41 7.76 -12.90 10.36
CA GLY A 41 8.10 -11.51 10.62
C GLY A 41 6.89 -10.61 10.74
N GLU A 42 7.13 -9.31 10.54
CA GLU A 42 6.12 -8.26 10.71
C GLU A 42 6.38 -7.05 9.83
N SER A 43 5.33 -6.28 9.59
CA SER A 43 5.36 -4.98 8.91
C SER A 43 4.56 -3.97 9.74
N ILE A 44 5.20 -2.88 10.13
CA ILE A 44 4.63 -1.84 10.97
C ILE A 44 4.62 -0.53 10.21
N PHE A 45 3.47 0.11 10.15
CA PHE A 45 3.28 1.47 9.64
C PHE A 45 2.93 2.38 10.80
N THR A 46 3.75 3.40 11.04
CA THR A 46 3.54 4.39 12.10
C THR A 46 3.14 5.72 11.46
N PHE A 47 2.09 6.33 11.97
CA PHE A 47 1.50 7.56 11.45
C PHE A 47 1.81 8.72 12.40
N LYS A 48 2.20 9.85 11.83
CA LYS A 48 2.44 11.07 12.58
C LYS A 48 1.94 12.28 11.81
N LYS A 49 1.21 13.16 12.50
CA LYS A 49 0.84 14.47 11.95
C LYS A 49 1.82 15.50 12.52
N GLU A 50 2.45 16.26 11.64
CA GLU A 50 3.34 17.38 12.00
C GLU A 50 2.91 18.62 11.21
N GLU A 51 2.40 19.65 11.89
CA GLU A 51 1.88 20.87 11.25
C GLU A 51 0.94 20.58 10.08
N ASN A 52 1.40 20.81 8.84
CA ASN A 52 0.67 20.57 7.59
C ASN A 52 1.05 19.25 6.91
N LYS A 53 1.97 18.46 7.50
CA LYS A 53 2.43 17.19 6.95
C LYS A 53 1.80 16.00 7.65
N PHE A 54 1.55 14.97 6.87
CA PHE A 54 1.24 13.63 7.35
C PHE A 54 2.40 12.71 6.98
N ILE A 55 3.01 12.09 7.98
CA ILE A 55 4.22 11.28 7.83
C ILE A 55 3.86 9.83 8.13
N VAL A 56 4.23 8.92 7.22
CA VAL A 56 4.09 7.48 7.41
C VAL A 56 5.47 6.85 7.40
N LYS A 57 5.84 6.20 8.50
CA LYS A 57 7.07 5.41 8.59
C LYS A 57 6.73 3.93 8.49
N ASN A 58 7.45 3.22 7.64
CA ASN A 58 7.38 1.77 7.51
C ASN A 58 8.63 1.11 8.05
N THR A 59 8.42 0.05 8.83
CA THR A 59 9.46 -0.91 9.19
C THR A 59 8.93 -2.31 8.90
N THR A 60 9.62 -3.06 8.05
CA THR A 60 9.26 -4.44 7.72
C THR A 60 10.47 -5.34 7.89
N ASN A 61 10.34 -6.39 8.68
CA ASN A 61 11.39 -7.36 8.92
C ASN A 61 10.82 -8.78 8.81
N PHE A 62 11.47 -9.65 8.06
CA PHE A 62 11.17 -11.07 8.08
C PHE A 62 12.33 -11.93 7.62
N GLU A 63 12.33 -13.18 8.08
CA GLU A 63 13.31 -14.19 7.73
C GLU A 63 12.64 -15.53 7.44
N VAL A 64 13.05 -16.17 6.35
CA VAL A 64 12.69 -17.56 6.04
C VAL A 64 13.88 -18.44 6.39
N LYS A 65 13.63 -19.44 7.23
CA LYS A 65 14.66 -20.42 7.66
C LYS A 65 14.34 -21.80 7.07
N LEU A 66 15.39 -22.50 6.67
CA LEU A 66 15.33 -23.89 6.27
C LEU A 66 16.35 -24.66 7.12
N LEU A 67 15.91 -25.65 7.89
CA LEU A 67 16.75 -26.42 8.82
C LEU A 67 17.59 -25.52 9.74
N GLY A 68 16.98 -24.43 10.24
CA GLY A 68 17.64 -23.47 11.14
C GLY A 68 18.56 -22.44 10.45
N VAL A 69 18.78 -22.54 9.13
CA VAL A 69 19.60 -21.60 8.36
C VAL A 69 18.70 -20.57 7.67
N THR A 70 19.02 -19.28 7.80
CA THR A 70 18.32 -18.20 7.08
C THR A 70 18.65 -18.29 5.60
N VAL A 71 17.64 -18.63 4.78
CA VAL A 71 17.76 -18.73 3.31
C VAL A 71 17.24 -17.49 2.59
N PHE A 72 16.39 -16.69 3.26
CA PHE A 72 15.90 -15.44 2.73
C PHE A 72 15.57 -14.48 3.87
N SER A 73 15.98 -13.22 3.74
CA SER A 73 15.66 -12.18 4.71
C SER A 73 15.37 -10.84 4.02
N ILE A 74 14.49 -10.07 4.62
CA ILE A 74 14.22 -8.68 4.25
C ILE A 74 14.19 -7.82 5.51
N ASN A 75 14.84 -6.66 5.41
CA ASN A 75 14.73 -5.55 6.34
C ASN A 75 14.47 -4.29 5.53
N ILE A 76 13.35 -3.62 5.79
CA ILE A 76 12.92 -2.40 5.10
C ILE A 76 12.70 -1.31 6.13
N ARG A 77 13.17 -0.10 5.81
CA ARG A 77 12.78 1.13 6.48
C ARG A 77 12.43 2.15 5.42
N GLY A 78 11.26 2.78 5.57
CA GLY A 78 10.78 3.77 4.63
C GLY A 78 10.06 4.91 5.33
N THR A 79 9.99 6.06 4.68
CA THR A 79 9.24 7.23 5.13
C THR A 79 8.56 7.88 3.95
N GLU A 80 7.25 8.05 4.05
CA GLU A 80 6.42 8.81 3.13
C GLU A 80 6.03 10.12 3.80
N GLU A 81 6.07 11.25 3.07
CA GLU A 81 5.55 12.54 3.52
C GLU A 81 4.45 13.03 2.59
N TYR A 82 3.35 13.45 3.17
CA TYR A 82 2.18 13.98 2.45
C TYR A 82 1.84 15.39 2.90
N ILE A 83 1.37 16.23 1.96
CA ILE A 83 0.64 17.48 2.23
C ILE A 83 -0.75 17.31 1.65
N GLY A 84 -1.79 17.34 2.51
CA GLY A 84 -3.11 16.85 2.11
C GLY A 84 -3.03 15.39 1.66
N ASP A 85 -3.51 15.11 0.44
CA ASP A 85 -3.43 13.78 -0.18
C ASP A 85 -2.25 13.60 -1.15
N GLN A 86 -1.48 14.67 -1.39
CA GLN A 86 -0.33 14.63 -2.29
C GLN A 86 0.88 14.06 -1.57
N LEU A 87 1.41 12.96 -2.08
CA LEU A 87 2.73 12.47 -1.68
C LEU A 87 3.80 13.48 -2.14
N ILE A 88 4.60 13.98 -1.20
CA ILE A 88 5.65 14.96 -1.47
C ILE A 88 7.01 14.28 -1.58
N SER A 89 7.28 13.32 -0.72
CA SER A 89 8.53 12.57 -0.74
C SER A 89 8.34 11.14 -0.27
N PHE A 90 9.19 10.25 -0.76
CA PHE A 90 9.35 8.90 -0.26
C PHE A 90 10.82 8.51 -0.28
N ASN A 91 11.31 8.04 0.86
CA ASN A 91 12.65 7.51 0.98
C ASN A 91 12.57 6.11 1.61
N SER A 92 13.27 5.15 1.03
CA SER A 92 13.40 3.81 1.61
C SER A 92 14.77 3.21 1.44
N GLU A 93 15.12 2.37 2.39
CA GLU A 93 16.26 1.49 2.34
C GLU A 93 15.81 0.05 2.64
N THR A 94 16.24 -0.87 1.80
CA THR A 94 15.91 -2.29 1.88
C THR A 94 17.17 -3.13 1.84
N PHE A 95 17.35 -4.00 2.82
CA PHE A 95 18.34 -5.05 2.77
C PHE A 95 17.65 -6.38 2.47
N GLN A 96 17.93 -6.96 1.31
CA GLN A 96 17.42 -8.27 0.90
C GLN A 96 18.60 -9.23 0.74
N ASN A 97 18.70 -10.23 1.63
CA ASN A 97 19.87 -11.12 1.69
C ASN A 97 21.19 -10.32 1.63
N ASN A 98 21.34 -9.31 2.47
CA ASN A 98 22.48 -8.38 2.53
C ASN A 98 22.72 -7.51 1.28
N LYS A 99 21.86 -7.59 0.25
CA LYS A 99 21.90 -6.68 -0.88
C LYS A 99 21.09 -5.44 -0.57
N ARG A 100 21.73 -4.30 -0.60
CA ARG A 100 21.10 -2.99 -0.39
C ARG A 100 20.34 -2.57 -1.63
N LYS A 101 19.10 -2.13 -1.42
CA LYS A 101 18.27 -1.41 -2.40
C LYS A 101 17.77 -0.13 -1.76
N TYR A 102 17.39 0.84 -2.59
CA TYR A 102 16.90 2.11 -2.10
C TYR A 102 15.89 2.74 -3.06
N VAL A 103 15.13 3.68 -2.55
CA VAL A 103 14.29 4.61 -3.31
C VAL A 103 14.40 5.99 -2.68
N ASN A 104 14.70 6.99 -3.51
CA ASN A 104 14.51 8.40 -3.20
C ASN A 104 13.53 8.96 -4.22
N LEU A 105 12.42 9.49 -3.76
CA LEU A 105 11.38 10.06 -4.58
C LEU A 105 11.01 11.43 -4.04
N ILE A 106 10.89 12.40 -4.94
CA ILE A 106 10.36 13.73 -4.64
C ILE A 106 9.30 14.10 -5.65
N PHE A 107 8.31 14.87 -5.22
CA PHE A 107 7.33 15.48 -6.12
C PHE A 107 7.86 16.81 -6.66
N ASP A 108 7.95 16.93 -7.98
CA ASP A 108 8.29 18.18 -8.67
C ASP A 108 6.99 18.93 -9.02
N GLU A 109 6.68 19.98 -8.26
CA GLU A 109 5.46 20.78 -8.44
C GLU A 109 5.38 21.44 -9.82
N LYS A 110 6.53 21.83 -10.43
CA LYS A 110 6.56 22.49 -11.73
C LYS A 110 6.22 21.54 -12.86
N LYS A 111 6.66 20.29 -12.74
CA LYS A 111 6.40 19.24 -13.74
C LYS A 111 5.11 18.47 -13.43
N GLU A 112 4.55 18.61 -12.24
CA GLU A 112 3.46 17.77 -11.69
C GLU A 112 3.78 16.27 -11.78
N LYS A 113 5.03 15.89 -11.49
CA LYS A 113 5.53 14.51 -11.58
C LYS A 113 6.40 14.15 -10.38
N PHE A 114 6.48 12.86 -10.12
CA PHE A 114 7.51 12.32 -9.25
C PHE A 114 8.84 12.18 -10.00
N ILE A 115 9.92 12.60 -9.35
CA ILE A 115 11.30 12.31 -9.76
C ILE A 115 11.78 11.18 -8.86
N ILE A 116 12.18 10.07 -9.48
CA ILE A 116 12.56 8.83 -8.78
C ILE A 116 14.04 8.56 -9.03
N ASP A 117 14.80 8.37 -7.97
CA ASP A 117 16.13 7.76 -7.95
C ASP A 117 16.08 6.48 -7.12
N GLY A 118 15.84 5.36 -7.77
CA GLY A 118 15.74 4.05 -7.13
C GLY A 118 16.71 3.04 -7.68
N SER A 119 16.93 1.96 -6.94
CA SER A 119 17.85 0.88 -7.31
C SER A 119 17.51 0.18 -8.62
N SER A 120 16.23 0.19 -9.03
CA SER A 120 15.76 -0.48 -10.25
C SER A 120 15.10 0.44 -11.25
N TYR A 121 14.96 1.73 -10.93
CA TYR A 121 14.37 2.72 -11.82
C TYR A 121 14.85 4.12 -11.43
N LYS A 122 15.29 4.87 -12.44
CA LYS A 122 15.61 6.29 -12.35
C LYS A 122 14.86 7.01 -13.46
N GLY A 123 14.05 8.02 -13.11
CA GLY A 123 13.22 8.73 -14.07
C GLY A 123 12.01 9.41 -13.44
N GLU A 124 11.02 9.68 -14.26
CA GLU A 124 9.80 10.36 -13.86
C GLU A 124 8.63 9.38 -13.77
N ALA A 125 7.65 9.68 -12.89
CA ALA A 125 6.37 9.00 -12.83
C ALA A 125 5.24 10.02 -12.62
N ASP A 126 4.03 9.70 -13.08
CA ASP A 126 2.87 10.57 -12.95
C ASP A 126 2.44 10.71 -11.48
N LYS A 127 1.88 11.87 -11.12
CA LYS A 127 1.47 12.22 -9.75
C LYS A 127 0.39 11.31 -9.15
N GLU A 128 -0.35 10.61 -10.00
CA GLU A 128 -1.38 9.64 -9.62
C GLU A 128 -0.81 8.33 -9.07
N ASN A 129 0.49 8.10 -9.29
CA ASN A 129 1.15 6.93 -8.72
C ASN A 129 1.17 6.99 -7.19
N ILE A 130 1.09 5.83 -6.57
CA ILE A 130 1.22 5.67 -5.12
C ILE A 130 2.39 4.75 -4.80
N ILE A 131 2.85 4.78 -3.56
CA ILE A 131 3.77 3.75 -3.06
C ILE A 131 2.97 2.48 -2.77
N GLY A 132 3.46 1.34 -3.25
CA GLY A 132 2.81 0.03 -3.11
C GLY A 132 2.93 -0.54 -1.69
N HIS A 133 2.31 0.15 -0.71
CA HIS A 133 2.24 -0.24 0.69
C HIS A 133 0.84 -0.69 1.08
N TRP A 134 0.73 -1.68 1.97
CA TRP A 134 -0.54 -2.26 2.41
C TRP A 134 -1.33 -1.42 3.40
N TRP A 135 -0.77 -0.34 3.94
CA TRP A 135 -1.56 0.60 4.73
C TRP A 135 -2.50 1.43 3.86
N ASN A 136 -2.12 1.71 2.62
CA ASN A 136 -2.81 2.63 1.71
C ASN A 136 -3.79 1.88 0.81
N HIS A 137 -5.07 1.92 1.15
CA HIS A 137 -6.11 1.24 0.38
C HIS A 137 -6.32 1.80 -1.03
N ARG A 138 -5.78 2.99 -1.37
CA ARG A 138 -5.78 3.51 -2.75
C ARG A 138 -5.08 2.57 -3.73
N ILE A 139 -4.28 1.64 -3.25
CA ILE A 139 -3.70 0.59 -4.10
C ILE A 139 -4.77 -0.21 -4.87
N LEU A 140 -6.02 -0.26 -4.36
CA LEU A 140 -7.16 -0.88 -5.01
C LEU A 140 -7.87 0.03 -6.03
N GLN A 141 -7.41 1.27 -6.22
CA GLN A 141 -8.05 2.30 -7.06
C GLN A 141 -7.12 2.86 -8.13
N THR A 142 -5.85 2.43 -8.17
CA THR A 142 -4.84 2.95 -9.10
C THR A 142 -4.45 1.90 -10.13
N GLU A 143 -4.12 2.35 -11.35
CA GLU A 143 -3.59 1.50 -12.42
C GLU A 143 -2.08 1.29 -12.32
N THR A 144 -1.41 2.10 -11.49
CA THR A 144 0.05 2.06 -11.35
C THR A 144 0.48 2.27 -9.91
N GLN A 145 1.58 1.63 -9.53
CA GLN A 145 2.22 1.81 -8.24
C GLN A 145 3.74 1.87 -8.38
N ILE A 146 4.38 2.54 -7.43
CA ILE A 146 5.83 2.58 -7.28
C ILE A 146 6.25 1.56 -6.23
N SER A 147 7.17 0.68 -6.60
CA SER A 147 7.71 -0.33 -5.68
C SER A 147 8.46 0.34 -4.52
N PRO A 148 8.07 0.09 -3.26
CA PRO A 148 8.77 0.64 -2.10
C PRO A 148 10.18 0.06 -1.92
N LEU A 149 10.50 -1.05 -2.59
CA LEU A 149 11.79 -1.73 -2.46
C LEU A 149 12.86 -1.18 -3.40
N SER A 150 12.45 -0.62 -4.55
CA SER A 150 13.41 -0.37 -5.63
C SER A 150 13.06 0.77 -6.58
N GLY A 151 11.92 1.43 -6.39
CA GLY A 151 11.46 2.56 -7.20
C GLY A 151 10.83 2.20 -8.54
N SER A 152 10.79 0.92 -8.93
CA SER A 152 10.19 0.55 -10.22
C SER A 152 8.71 0.85 -10.27
N VAL A 153 8.26 1.51 -11.35
CA VAL A 153 6.84 1.75 -11.63
C VAL A 153 6.23 0.47 -12.20
N LYS A 154 5.10 0.04 -11.66
CA LYS A 154 4.41 -1.19 -12.03
C LYS A 154 2.97 -0.89 -12.42
N ARG A 155 2.55 -1.38 -13.57
CA ARG A 155 1.15 -1.34 -14.01
C ARG A 155 0.40 -2.55 -13.47
N GLN A 156 -0.85 -2.32 -13.06
CA GLN A 156 -1.69 -3.33 -12.44
C GLN A 156 -3.13 -3.26 -12.90
N ASN A 157 -3.79 -4.40 -12.82
CA ASN A 157 -5.24 -4.52 -12.89
C ASN A 157 -5.78 -4.89 -11.50
N ILE A 158 -6.99 -4.42 -11.21
CA ILE A 158 -7.73 -4.76 -10.00
C ILE A 158 -9.03 -5.43 -10.41
N GLU A 159 -9.27 -6.62 -9.90
CA GLU A 159 -10.47 -7.41 -10.12
C GLU A 159 -11.18 -7.61 -8.78
N PHE A 160 -12.46 -7.25 -8.73
CA PHE A 160 -13.31 -7.54 -7.57
C PHE A 160 -13.80 -8.97 -7.65
N LEU A 161 -13.48 -9.79 -6.65
CA LEU A 161 -13.84 -11.22 -6.61
C LEU A 161 -15.14 -11.48 -5.84
N GLY A 162 -15.52 -10.56 -4.91
CA GLY A 162 -16.75 -10.72 -4.14
C GLY A 162 -16.66 -10.14 -2.74
N LYS A 163 -17.69 -10.45 -1.94
CA LYS A 163 -17.75 -10.13 -0.52
C LYS A 163 -17.77 -11.40 0.29
N GLU A 164 -17.02 -11.43 1.37
CA GLU A 164 -16.97 -12.59 2.25
C GLU A 164 -16.71 -12.21 3.70
N LYS A 165 -16.83 -13.19 4.58
CA LYS A 165 -16.41 -13.07 5.98
C LYS A 165 -15.13 -13.85 6.17
N ILE A 166 -14.15 -13.21 6.76
CA ILE A 166 -12.90 -13.88 7.14
C ILE A 166 -12.69 -13.75 8.64
N LYS A 167 -12.06 -14.77 9.22
CA LYS A 167 -11.65 -14.76 10.62
C LYS A 167 -10.13 -14.68 10.68
N LEU A 168 -9.61 -13.62 11.31
CA LEU A 168 -8.21 -13.52 11.66
C LEU A 168 -8.07 -13.50 13.18
N TYR A 169 -7.28 -14.42 13.70
CA TYR A 169 -7.17 -14.64 15.15
C TYR A 169 -8.57 -14.89 15.77
N ASN A 170 -8.99 -14.06 16.72
CA ASN A 170 -10.30 -14.16 17.38
C ASN A 170 -11.33 -13.14 16.86
N LYS A 171 -11.06 -12.49 15.72
CA LYS A 171 -11.91 -11.42 15.17
C LYS A 171 -12.44 -11.77 13.80
N GLU A 172 -13.73 -11.53 13.60
CA GLU A 172 -14.41 -11.64 12.30
C GLU A 172 -14.42 -10.29 11.58
N TYR A 173 -14.28 -10.33 10.24
CA TYR A 173 -14.29 -9.16 9.37
C TYR A 173 -15.20 -9.41 8.17
N ASP A 174 -16.11 -8.47 7.89
CA ASP A 174 -16.83 -8.40 6.62
C ASP A 174 -15.91 -7.68 5.61
N VAL A 175 -15.51 -8.34 4.55
CA VAL A 175 -14.50 -7.82 3.61
C VAL A 175 -14.94 -7.89 2.16
N GLU A 176 -14.42 -7.00 1.37
CA GLU A 176 -14.40 -7.07 -0.07
C GLU A 176 -13.08 -7.74 -0.50
N HIS A 177 -13.17 -8.78 -1.34
CA HIS A 177 -12.04 -9.55 -1.82
C HIS A 177 -11.66 -9.09 -3.23
N PHE A 178 -10.39 -8.78 -3.44
CA PHE A 178 -9.85 -8.30 -4.70
C PHE A 178 -8.64 -9.13 -5.12
N ARG A 179 -8.43 -9.19 -6.43
CA ARG A 179 -7.17 -9.63 -7.03
C ARG A 179 -6.46 -8.44 -7.65
N LEU A 180 -5.19 -8.26 -7.31
CA LEU A 180 -4.29 -7.27 -7.89
C LEU A 180 -3.21 -8.01 -8.67
N PHE A 181 -3.08 -7.73 -9.98
CA PHE A 181 -2.13 -8.41 -10.83
C PHE A 181 -1.53 -7.51 -11.91
N SER A 182 -0.34 -7.88 -12.42
CA SER A 182 0.32 -7.13 -13.48
C SER A 182 -0.49 -7.12 -14.77
N THR A 183 -0.53 -5.96 -15.46
CA THR A 183 -1.19 -5.85 -16.78
C THR A 183 -0.48 -6.65 -17.85
N ASP A 184 0.86 -6.77 -17.81
CA ASP A 184 1.64 -7.57 -18.75
C ASP A 184 1.80 -9.01 -18.24
N PRO A 185 1.19 -10.00 -18.92
CA PRO A 185 1.28 -11.40 -18.54
C PRO A 185 2.65 -12.02 -18.84
N ASN A 186 3.50 -11.38 -19.67
CA ASN A 186 4.80 -11.91 -20.09
C ASN A 186 5.95 -11.53 -19.18
N LEU A 187 5.69 -10.72 -18.14
CA LEU A 187 6.73 -10.40 -17.16
C LEU A 187 7.29 -11.68 -16.52
N PRO A 188 8.59 -11.72 -16.20
CA PRO A 188 9.15 -12.78 -15.36
C PRO A 188 8.42 -12.87 -14.02
N ASP A 189 8.21 -14.06 -13.48
CA ASP A 189 7.44 -14.28 -12.23
C ASP A 189 7.96 -13.47 -11.05
N ASN A 190 9.28 -13.22 -10.99
CA ASN A 190 9.87 -12.40 -9.95
C ASN A 190 9.60 -10.89 -10.10
N LYS A 191 9.01 -10.45 -11.21
CA LYS A 191 8.61 -9.06 -11.48
C LYS A 191 7.10 -8.87 -11.51
N LYS A 192 6.31 -9.97 -11.63
CA LYS A 192 4.85 -9.92 -11.63
C LYS A 192 4.29 -9.48 -10.29
N LEU A 193 3.21 -8.72 -10.36
CA LEU A 193 2.26 -8.57 -9.26
C LEU A 193 1.23 -9.69 -9.40
N ASN A 194 0.86 -10.34 -8.31
CA ASN A 194 -0.26 -11.28 -8.25
C ASN A 194 -0.61 -11.50 -6.77
N PHE A 195 -1.50 -10.65 -6.27
CA PHE A 195 -1.90 -10.59 -4.87
C PHE A 195 -3.42 -10.77 -4.76
N GLU A 196 -3.85 -11.43 -3.71
CA GLU A 196 -5.22 -11.41 -3.23
C GLU A 196 -5.28 -10.48 -2.02
N ILE A 197 -6.30 -9.60 -1.96
CA ILE A 197 -6.40 -8.54 -0.97
C ILE A 197 -7.80 -8.54 -0.38
N TRP A 198 -7.90 -8.62 0.94
CA TRP A 198 -9.13 -8.53 1.71
C TRP A 198 -9.22 -7.17 2.39
N TYR A 199 -10.22 -6.40 2.01
CA TYR A 199 -10.40 -5.01 2.38
C TYR A 199 -11.68 -4.79 3.19
N ASP A 200 -11.56 -4.26 4.40
CA ASP A 200 -12.69 -3.78 5.21
C ASP A 200 -13.08 -2.36 4.75
N LYS A 201 -14.12 -2.27 3.93
CA LYS A 201 -14.60 -1.00 3.37
C LYS A 201 -15.07 -0.02 4.45
N LYS A 202 -15.66 -0.52 5.55
CA LYS A 202 -16.17 0.35 6.63
C LYS A 202 -15.05 1.06 7.36
N LYS A 203 -13.90 0.41 7.48
CA LYS A 203 -12.72 0.94 8.17
C LYS A 203 -11.67 1.49 7.21
N ALA A 204 -11.89 1.36 5.91
CA ALA A 204 -10.92 1.67 4.87
C ALA A 204 -9.54 1.02 5.12
N LEU A 205 -9.53 -0.26 5.53
CA LEU A 205 -8.32 -0.99 5.92
C LEU A 205 -8.14 -2.28 5.14
N ILE A 206 -6.91 -2.54 4.70
CA ILE A 206 -6.51 -3.84 4.20
C ILE A 206 -6.31 -4.76 5.41
N ILE A 207 -7.08 -5.85 5.46
CA ILE A 207 -7.11 -6.79 6.58
C ILE A 207 -6.13 -7.93 6.34
N LYS A 208 -6.03 -8.37 5.08
CA LYS A 208 -5.17 -9.49 4.69
C LYS A 208 -4.69 -9.27 3.26
N VAL A 209 -3.45 -9.68 3.00
CA VAL A 209 -2.91 -9.80 1.64
C VAL A 209 -2.28 -11.17 1.52
N ALA A 210 -2.49 -11.85 0.40
CA ALA A 210 -1.87 -13.14 0.12
C ALA A 210 -1.28 -13.20 -1.28
N TYR A 211 -0.21 -13.96 -1.45
CA TYR A 211 0.34 -14.31 -2.76
C TYR A 211 1.06 -15.64 -2.72
N LYS A 212 1.04 -16.35 -3.87
CA LYS A 212 1.72 -17.64 -4.04
C LYS A 212 3.05 -17.44 -4.77
N ARG A 213 4.15 -17.79 -4.10
CA ARG A 213 5.48 -17.82 -4.69
C ARG A 213 6.39 -18.70 -3.85
N MET A 214 6.71 -19.91 -4.31
CA MET A 214 7.46 -20.90 -3.51
C MET A 214 6.85 -21.09 -2.12
N GLY A 215 5.52 -21.32 -2.07
CA GLY A 215 4.68 -21.34 -0.88
C GLY A 215 3.66 -20.22 -0.84
N LEU A 216 2.80 -20.23 0.16
CA LEU A 216 1.79 -19.20 0.43
C LEU A 216 2.37 -18.15 1.36
N TRP A 217 2.34 -16.90 0.94
CA TRP A 217 2.75 -15.75 1.74
C TRP A 217 1.52 -14.95 2.12
N GLU A 218 1.45 -14.50 3.36
CA GLU A 218 0.34 -13.69 3.85
C GLU A 218 0.84 -12.56 4.76
N TYR A 219 0.22 -11.38 4.60
CA TYR A 219 0.23 -10.30 5.57
C TYR A 219 -1.12 -10.31 6.25
N ARG A 220 -1.16 -10.44 7.56
CA ARG A 220 -2.39 -10.51 8.36
C ARG A 220 -2.42 -9.34 9.35
N LEU A 221 -3.48 -8.54 9.30
CA LEU A 221 -3.66 -7.42 10.24
C LEU A 221 -3.67 -7.93 11.67
N LYS A 222 -2.70 -7.51 12.47
CA LYS A 222 -2.57 -7.89 13.89
C LYS A 222 -3.20 -6.86 14.81
N LYS A 223 -2.87 -5.59 14.57
CA LYS A 223 -3.21 -4.51 15.49
C LYS A 223 -3.37 -3.18 14.76
N ILE A 224 -4.26 -2.35 15.30
CA ILE A 224 -4.44 -0.94 14.96
C ILE A 224 -4.46 -0.18 16.28
N GLN A 225 -3.73 0.91 16.36
CA GLN A 225 -3.71 1.81 17.51
C GLN A 225 -4.00 3.23 17.07
#